data_7b9f202bded19d80ec4d80acfada276e
#
_entry.id   7b9f202bded19d80ec4d80acfada276e
#
_cell.length_a   1.000
_cell.length_b   1.000
_cell.length_c   1.000
_cell.angle_alpha   90.00
_cell.angle_beta   90.00
_cell.angle_gamma   90.00
#
_symmetry.space_group_name_H-M   'P 1'
#
loop_
_entity.id
_entity.type
_entity.pdbx_description
1 polymer ?
#
loop_
_entity_poly.entity_id
_entity_poly.type
_entity_poly.pdbx_seq_one_letter_code
_entity_poly.pdbx_strand_id
1 'polypeptide(L)'
;MYHISSLLTFADTTARYVRHTFPVCSGNDALYPPQDTLTTVTPDTLYRRGTELLMSKKYIQALELLMPYGDLNTAVCLLSLGNDRRACELLQRLPPDDARVCYLLAIAYARLREEDKAFDAYQRACALDENLEYRAALDPELHSLIKNR
;
A
#
# COMPACT_ATOMS: atom_id res chain seq x y z
N MET A 1 6.51 5.57 -19.34
CA MET A 1 7.03 4.72 -18.23
C MET A 1 7.01 5.58 -16.98
N TYR A 2 5.98 5.47 -16.16
CA TYR A 2 5.83 6.33 -14.98
C TYR A 2 6.67 5.75 -13.83
N HIS A 3 7.52 6.59 -13.25
CA HIS A 3 8.40 6.22 -12.14
C HIS A 3 7.57 6.20 -10.84
N ILE A 4 7.13 5.02 -10.41
CA ILE A 4 6.30 4.82 -9.21
C ILE A 4 7.17 4.65 -7.95
N SER A 5 8.31 5.34 -7.90
CA SER A 5 9.24 5.22 -6.75
C SER A 5 8.62 5.69 -5.43
N SER A 6 7.66 6.61 -5.47
CA SER A 6 7.03 7.16 -4.26
C SER A 6 6.03 6.21 -3.59
N LEU A 7 5.39 5.30 -4.35
CA LEU A 7 4.40 4.37 -3.80
C LEU A 7 5.03 3.25 -2.97
N LEU A 8 6.27 2.84 -3.30
CA LEU A 8 6.98 1.76 -2.60
C LEU A 8 7.33 2.09 -1.14
N THR A 9 7.52 3.36 -0.79
CA THR A 9 7.83 3.75 0.58
C THR A 9 6.67 3.56 1.56
N PHE A 10 5.41 3.49 1.08
CA PHE A 10 4.27 3.12 1.92
C PHE A 10 4.23 1.63 2.25
N ALA A 11 4.63 0.76 1.32
CA ALA A 11 4.71 -0.67 1.57
C ALA A 11 5.75 -1.02 2.65
N ASP A 12 6.88 -0.28 2.70
CA ASP A 12 7.92 -0.48 3.71
C ASP A 12 7.44 -0.18 5.14
N THR A 13 6.61 0.85 5.31
CA THR A 13 6.10 1.25 6.62
C THR A 13 5.10 0.24 7.18
N THR A 14 4.25 -0.35 6.32
CA THR A 14 3.30 -1.39 6.73
C THR A 14 3.98 -2.70 7.11
N ALA A 15 5.05 -3.07 6.42
CA ALA A 15 5.83 -4.26 6.75
C ALA A 15 6.54 -4.16 8.13
N ARG A 16 6.88 -2.95 8.57
CA ARG A 16 7.47 -2.72 9.91
C ARG A 16 6.45 -2.75 11.03
N TYR A 17 5.20 -2.34 10.78
CA TYR A 17 4.16 -2.30 11.80
C TYR A 17 3.69 -3.70 12.23
N VAL A 18 3.68 -4.68 11.32
CA VAL A 18 3.28 -6.06 11.62
C VAL A 18 4.29 -6.79 12.52
N ARG A 19 5.56 -6.34 12.61
CA ARG A 19 6.58 -7.00 13.44
C ARG A 19 6.45 -6.78 14.95
N HIS A 20 5.60 -5.85 15.41
CA HIS A 20 5.57 -5.46 16.84
C HIS A 20 4.38 -5.99 17.63
N THR A 21 3.46 -6.77 17.05
CA THR A 21 2.21 -7.13 17.74
C THR A 21 2.06 -8.60 18.13
N PHE A 22 3.08 -9.44 17.98
CA PHE A 22 2.99 -10.82 18.48
C PHE A 22 3.96 -11.06 19.64
N PRO A 23 3.45 -11.47 20.82
CA PRO A 23 4.32 -11.88 21.92
C PRO A 23 5.02 -13.20 21.52
N VAL A 24 6.34 -13.18 21.61
CA VAL A 24 7.17 -14.39 21.51
C VAL A 24 6.92 -15.21 22.76
N CYS A 25 6.16 -16.29 22.65
CA CYS A 25 6.13 -17.31 23.67
C CYS A 25 7.46 -18.08 23.66
N SER A 26 8.29 -17.79 24.66
CA SER A 26 9.47 -18.58 24.97
C SER A 26 9.02 -19.88 25.65
N GLY A 27 9.26 -21.01 25.01
CA GLY A 27 9.03 -22.32 25.60
C GLY A 27 9.87 -23.35 24.85
N ASN A 28 10.98 -23.78 25.50
CA ASN A 28 11.73 -24.96 25.11
C ASN A 28 10.80 -26.17 25.10
N ASP A 29 10.79 -26.92 24.00
CA ASP A 29 10.79 -28.37 24.06
C ASP A 29 11.25 -28.97 22.74
N ALA A 30 12.40 -29.62 22.79
CA ALA A 30 12.96 -30.46 21.77
C ALA A 30 12.17 -31.78 21.69
N LEU A 31 12.13 -32.35 20.52
CA LEU A 31 11.72 -33.70 20.10
C LEU A 31 10.47 -33.78 19.24
N TYR A 32 10.60 -33.29 17.97
CA TYR A 32 9.88 -33.93 16.87
C TYR A 32 10.83 -34.07 15.68
N PRO A 33 10.85 -35.25 14.99
CA PRO A 33 11.60 -35.41 13.76
C PRO A 33 11.06 -34.51 12.66
N PRO A 34 11.87 -34.17 11.65
CA PRO A 34 11.41 -33.30 10.56
C PRO A 34 10.26 -34.01 9.84
N GLN A 35 9.07 -33.57 10.08
CA GLN A 35 7.94 -33.94 9.26
C GLN A 35 8.09 -33.19 7.95
N ASP A 36 8.18 -33.95 6.85
CA ASP A 36 8.08 -33.44 5.50
C ASP A 36 6.87 -32.53 5.43
N THR A 37 7.12 -31.23 5.55
CA THR A 37 6.11 -30.22 5.59
C THR A 37 5.52 -30.05 4.19
N LEU A 38 4.40 -30.69 3.97
CA LEU A 38 3.35 -30.05 3.20
C LEU A 38 3.15 -28.67 3.84
N THR A 39 3.79 -27.67 3.27
CA THR A 39 3.69 -26.27 3.72
C THR A 39 2.23 -25.90 3.54
N THR A 40 1.46 -25.99 4.61
CA THR A 40 0.08 -25.49 4.63
C THR A 40 0.21 -23.99 4.36
N VAL A 41 -0.14 -23.60 3.15
CA VAL A 41 -0.11 -22.20 2.71
C VAL A 41 -1.23 -21.50 3.47
N THR A 42 -0.85 -20.87 4.59
CA THR A 42 -1.78 -20.09 5.40
C THR A 42 -2.05 -18.73 4.72
N PRO A 43 -3.20 -18.10 4.96
CA PRO A 43 -3.49 -16.76 4.46
C PRO A 43 -2.38 -15.76 4.80
N ASP A 44 -1.81 -15.83 6.00
CA ASP A 44 -0.70 -15.00 6.45
C ASP A 44 0.58 -15.21 5.61
N THR A 45 0.89 -16.46 5.24
CA THR A 45 2.02 -16.76 4.36
C THR A 45 1.81 -16.18 2.95
N LEU A 46 0.59 -16.23 2.41
CA LEU A 46 0.26 -15.67 1.11
C LEU A 46 0.37 -14.15 1.14
N TYR A 47 -0.15 -13.52 2.18
CA TYR A 47 -0.05 -12.06 2.35
C TYR A 47 1.42 -11.61 2.40
N ARG A 48 2.24 -12.25 3.23
CA ARG A 48 3.68 -11.95 3.32
C ARG A 48 4.37 -12.12 1.96
N ARG A 49 4.06 -13.21 1.25
CA ARG A 49 4.61 -13.42 -0.10
C ARG A 49 4.15 -12.34 -1.07
N GLY A 50 2.89 -11.92 -1.02
CA GLY A 50 2.36 -10.82 -1.82
C GLY A 50 3.09 -9.51 -1.55
N THR A 51 3.35 -9.17 -0.29
CA THR A 51 4.12 -7.97 0.07
C THR A 51 5.59 -8.03 -0.37
N GLU A 52 6.24 -9.19 -0.29
CA GLU A 52 7.60 -9.39 -0.82
C GLU A 52 7.66 -9.16 -2.34
N LEU A 53 6.66 -9.64 -3.07
CA LEU A 53 6.55 -9.44 -4.52
C LEU A 53 6.28 -7.96 -4.85
N LEU A 54 5.46 -7.27 -4.07
CA LEU A 54 5.22 -5.84 -4.20
C LEU A 54 6.54 -5.06 -4.02
N MET A 55 7.31 -5.35 -2.98
CA MET A 55 8.62 -4.75 -2.74
C MET A 55 9.60 -5.03 -3.89
N SER A 56 9.51 -6.21 -4.50
CA SER A 56 10.30 -6.61 -5.68
C SER A 56 9.76 -6.03 -6.99
N LYS A 57 8.75 -5.14 -6.95
CA LYS A 57 8.08 -4.52 -8.13
C LYS A 57 7.40 -5.52 -9.07
N LYS A 58 7.13 -6.72 -8.61
CA LYS A 58 6.41 -7.76 -9.36
C LYS A 58 4.89 -7.60 -9.15
N TYR A 59 4.36 -6.45 -9.60
CA TYR A 59 3.01 -5.99 -9.26
C TYR A 59 1.89 -6.94 -9.68
N ILE A 60 2.00 -7.61 -10.83
CA ILE A 60 0.99 -8.56 -11.30
C ILE A 60 0.90 -9.75 -10.34
N GLN A 61 2.05 -10.36 -10.02
CA GLN A 61 2.11 -11.50 -9.12
C GLN A 61 1.72 -11.11 -7.68
N ALA A 62 2.12 -9.91 -7.24
CA ALA A 62 1.72 -9.37 -5.96
C ALA A 62 0.20 -9.19 -5.88
N LEU A 63 -0.42 -8.63 -6.93
CA LEU A 63 -1.84 -8.40 -6.99
C LEU A 63 -2.65 -9.70 -6.89
N GLU A 64 -2.22 -10.78 -7.56
CA GLU A 64 -2.87 -12.08 -7.49
C GLU A 64 -2.97 -12.61 -6.04
N LEU A 65 -1.94 -12.38 -5.22
CA LEU A 65 -1.90 -12.81 -3.82
C LEU A 65 -2.59 -11.82 -2.87
N LEU A 66 -2.53 -10.51 -3.16
CA LEU A 66 -3.05 -9.46 -2.28
C LEU A 66 -4.53 -9.12 -2.54
N MET A 67 -5.06 -9.46 -3.73
CA MET A 67 -6.44 -9.14 -4.11
C MET A 67 -7.49 -9.58 -3.09
N PRO A 68 -7.40 -10.79 -2.46
CA PRO A 68 -8.38 -11.22 -1.46
C PRO A 68 -8.44 -10.35 -0.20
N TYR A 69 -7.35 -9.63 0.11
CA TYR A 69 -7.26 -8.79 1.32
C TYR A 69 -7.88 -7.40 1.11
N GLY A 70 -7.83 -6.88 -0.11
CA GLY A 70 -8.43 -5.60 -0.46
C GLY A 70 -7.93 -4.44 0.41
N ASP A 71 -6.66 -4.42 0.72
CA ASP A 71 -5.99 -3.47 1.62
C ASP A 71 -5.19 -2.40 0.86
N LEU A 72 -4.44 -1.59 1.62
CA LEU A 72 -3.58 -0.54 1.06
C LEU A 72 -2.54 -1.08 0.09
N ASN A 73 -1.95 -2.27 0.35
CA ASN A 73 -0.96 -2.88 -0.52
C ASN A 73 -1.58 -3.33 -1.85
N THR A 74 -2.81 -3.82 -1.80
CA THR A 74 -3.61 -4.13 -3.01
C THR A 74 -3.84 -2.86 -3.85
N ALA A 75 -4.19 -1.74 -3.20
CA ALA A 75 -4.37 -0.46 -3.88
C ALA A 75 -3.07 0.04 -4.53
N VAL A 76 -1.92 -0.10 -3.85
CA VAL A 76 -0.60 0.22 -4.40
C VAL A 76 -0.29 -0.62 -5.64
N CYS A 77 -0.60 -1.93 -5.62
CA CYS A 77 -0.44 -2.78 -6.81
C CYS A 77 -1.30 -2.29 -7.97
N LEU A 78 -2.57 -1.96 -7.71
CA LEU A 78 -3.51 -1.47 -8.74
C LEU A 78 -3.01 -0.17 -9.37
N LEU A 79 -2.59 0.81 -8.54
CA LEU A 79 -2.01 2.07 -9.02
C LEU A 79 -0.73 1.84 -9.82
N SER A 80 0.10 0.91 -9.38
CA SER A 80 1.36 0.56 -10.07
C SER A 80 1.13 -0.06 -11.44
N LEU A 81 -0.01 -0.72 -11.63
CA LEU A 81 -0.43 -1.32 -12.90
C LEU A 81 -1.29 -0.37 -13.75
N GLY A 82 -1.53 0.87 -13.31
CA GLY A 82 -2.37 1.84 -14.02
C GLY A 82 -3.87 1.57 -13.93
N ASN A 83 -4.29 0.70 -13.00
CA ASN A 83 -5.71 0.41 -12.75
C ASN A 83 -6.33 1.45 -11.80
N ASP A 84 -6.19 2.74 -12.13
CA ASP A 84 -6.49 3.87 -11.24
C ASP A 84 -7.94 3.89 -10.75
N ARG A 85 -8.90 3.55 -11.63
CA ARG A 85 -10.32 3.49 -11.26
C ARG A 85 -10.60 2.44 -10.18
N ARG A 86 -10.06 1.22 -10.36
CA ARG A 86 -10.22 0.14 -9.38
C ARG A 86 -9.50 0.45 -8.07
N ALA A 87 -8.33 1.08 -8.15
CA ALA A 87 -7.62 1.55 -6.97
C ALA A 87 -8.44 2.59 -6.20
N CYS A 88 -9.04 3.56 -6.89
CA CYS A 88 -9.89 4.57 -6.29
C CYS A 88 -11.11 3.93 -5.59
N GLU A 89 -11.81 3.00 -6.25
CA GLU A 89 -12.95 2.28 -5.67
C GLU A 89 -12.57 1.48 -4.42
N LEU A 90 -11.39 0.87 -4.42
CA LEU A 90 -10.86 0.15 -3.27
C LEU A 90 -10.53 1.10 -2.12
N LEU A 91 -9.76 2.16 -2.40
CA LEU A 91 -9.31 3.14 -1.41
C LEU A 91 -10.49 3.87 -0.74
N GLN A 92 -11.59 4.12 -1.46
CA GLN A 92 -12.80 4.71 -0.88
C GLN A 92 -13.49 3.83 0.17
N ARG A 93 -13.21 2.52 0.18
CA ARG A 93 -13.77 1.57 1.16
C ARG A 93 -12.87 1.43 2.40
N LEU A 94 -11.63 1.90 2.31
CA LEU A 94 -10.69 1.87 3.43
C LEU A 94 -10.96 3.03 4.40
N PRO A 95 -10.45 2.95 5.65
CA PRO A 95 -10.65 3.99 6.65
C PRO A 95 -10.20 5.37 6.15
N PRO A 96 -11.07 6.39 6.21
CA PRO A 96 -10.76 7.72 5.69
C PRO A 96 -9.82 8.55 6.59
N ASP A 97 -9.51 8.06 7.78
CA ASP A 97 -8.63 8.63 8.79
C ASP A 97 -7.17 8.15 8.67
N ASP A 98 -6.87 7.30 7.69
CA ASP A 98 -5.49 6.95 7.36
C ASP A 98 -4.94 7.94 6.31
N ALA A 99 -3.90 8.69 6.71
CA ALA A 99 -3.23 9.66 5.84
C ALA A 99 -2.72 9.04 4.54
N ARG A 100 -2.28 7.79 4.58
CA ARG A 100 -1.78 7.06 3.40
C ARG A 100 -2.90 6.75 2.41
N VAL A 101 -4.09 6.40 2.91
CA VAL A 101 -5.27 6.18 2.08
C VAL A 101 -5.65 7.46 1.36
N CYS A 102 -5.71 8.58 2.08
CA CYS A 102 -6.02 9.90 1.52
C CYS A 102 -4.97 10.31 0.46
N TYR A 103 -3.70 10.06 0.72
CA TYR A 103 -2.61 10.37 -0.21
C TYR A 103 -2.70 9.55 -1.51
N LEU A 104 -2.95 8.24 -1.41
CA LEU A 104 -3.13 7.38 -2.58
C LEU A 104 -4.41 7.72 -3.36
N LEU A 105 -5.47 8.15 -2.66
CA LEU A 105 -6.68 8.68 -3.31
C LEU A 105 -6.37 9.93 -4.11
N ALA A 106 -5.55 10.84 -3.58
CA ALA A 106 -5.14 12.05 -4.31
C ALA A 106 -4.41 11.69 -5.61
N ILE A 107 -3.49 10.71 -5.57
CA ILE A 107 -2.80 10.22 -6.77
C ILE A 107 -3.80 9.59 -7.75
N ALA A 108 -4.70 8.72 -7.27
CA ALA A 108 -5.69 8.06 -8.11
C ALA A 108 -6.58 9.08 -8.84
N TYR A 109 -7.09 10.07 -8.12
CA TYR A 109 -7.92 11.14 -8.70
C TYR A 109 -7.12 12.02 -9.66
N ALA A 110 -5.87 12.37 -9.35
CA ALA A 110 -5.02 13.14 -10.26
C ALA A 110 -4.82 12.42 -11.60
N ARG A 111 -4.60 11.11 -11.58
CA ARG A 111 -4.49 10.29 -12.79
C ARG A 111 -5.81 10.20 -13.56
N LEU A 112 -6.93 10.15 -12.86
CA LEU A 112 -8.27 10.17 -13.44
C LEU A 112 -8.71 11.56 -13.95
N ARG A 113 -7.87 12.61 -13.78
CA ARG A 113 -8.16 14.00 -14.12
C ARG A 113 -9.30 14.62 -13.33
N GLU A 114 -9.57 14.09 -12.13
CA GLU A 114 -10.53 14.63 -11.18
C GLU A 114 -9.84 15.57 -10.20
N GLU A 115 -9.36 16.73 -10.68
CA GLU A 115 -8.44 17.63 -9.98
C GLU A 115 -9.00 18.15 -8.65
N ASP A 116 -10.30 18.46 -8.58
CA ASP A 116 -10.94 18.96 -7.34
C ASP A 116 -10.90 17.88 -6.25
N LYS A 117 -11.29 16.64 -6.59
CA LYS A 117 -11.24 15.52 -5.63
C LYS A 117 -9.81 15.14 -5.24
N ALA A 118 -8.88 15.25 -6.19
CA ALA A 118 -7.46 15.01 -5.92
C ALA A 118 -6.93 16.00 -4.89
N PHE A 119 -7.27 17.29 -5.04
CA PHE A 119 -6.86 18.32 -4.11
C PHE A 119 -7.48 18.17 -2.73
N ASP A 120 -8.78 17.87 -2.65
CA ASP A 120 -9.47 17.61 -1.38
C ASP A 120 -8.87 16.40 -0.63
N ALA A 121 -8.56 15.34 -1.36
CA ALA A 121 -7.90 14.16 -0.79
C ALA A 121 -6.48 14.47 -0.31
N TYR A 122 -5.72 15.25 -1.08
CA TYR A 122 -4.39 15.74 -0.71
C TYR A 122 -4.43 16.58 0.58
N GLN A 123 -5.34 17.56 0.66
CA GLN A 123 -5.47 18.40 1.86
C GLN A 123 -5.77 17.55 3.10
N ARG A 124 -6.67 16.57 2.99
CA ARG A 124 -6.96 15.64 4.09
C ARG A 124 -5.74 14.82 4.49
N ALA A 125 -4.95 14.34 3.52
CA ALA A 125 -3.73 13.61 3.80
C ALA A 125 -2.74 14.46 4.59
N CYS A 126 -2.51 15.72 4.19
CA CYS A 126 -1.62 16.66 4.89
C CYS A 126 -2.16 17.06 6.28
N ALA A 127 -3.47 17.16 6.45
CA ALA A 127 -4.08 17.44 7.76
C ALA A 127 -3.88 16.26 8.75
N LEU A 128 -3.77 15.04 8.25
CA LEU A 128 -3.51 13.84 9.07
C LEU A 128 -2.02 13.57 9.29
N ASP A 129 -1.16 13.96 8.34
CA ASP A 129 0.30 13.81 8.41
C ASP A 129 0.98 14.95 7.63
N GLU A 130 1.54 15.91 8.35
CA GLU A 130 2.23 17.09 7.79
C GLU A 130 3.42 16.73 6.90
N ASN A 131 4.08 15.59 7.13
CA ASN A 131 5.22 15.16 6.32
C ASN A 131 4.83 14.85 4.87
N LEU A 132 3.55 14.62 4.61
CA LEU A 132 3.05 14.33 3.26
C LEU A 132 3.04 15.55 2.36
N GLU A 133 3.04 16.77 2.91
CA GLU A 133 3.19 18.01 2.14
C GLU A 133 4.54 18.05 1.40
N TYR A 134 5.62 17.81 2.14
CA TYR A 134 6.96 17.75 1.56
C TYR A 134 7.08 16.63 0.52
N ARG A 135 6.50 15.48 0.80
CA ARG A 135 6.49 14.35 -0.11
C ARG A 135 5.72 14.64 -1.40
N ALA A 136 4.55 15.25 -1.30
CA ALA A 136 3.71 15.60 -2.45
C ALA A 136 4.39 16.64 -3.36
N ALA A 137 5.18 17.56 -2.79
CA ALA A 137 5.98 18.50 -3.57
C ALA A 137 7.04 17.82 -4.45
N LEU A 138 7.50 16.63 -4.05
CA LEU A 138 8.46 15.82 -4.81
C LEU A 138 7.79 14.81 -5.74
N ASP A 139 6.47 14.58 -5.58
CA ASP A 139 5.72 13.62 -6.39
C ASP A 139 5.29 14.27 -7.71
N PRO A 140 5.74 13.75 -8.88
CA PRO A 140 5.44 14.36 -10.17
C PRO A 140 3.93 14.48 -10.47
N GLU A 141 3.13 13.57 -9.90
CA GLU A 141 1.69 13.50 -10.14
C GLU A 141 0.92 14.56 -9.35
N LEU A 142 1.36 14.84 -8.12
CA LEU A 142 0.75 15.84 -7.24
C LEU A 142 1.37 17.22 -7.39
N HIS A 143 2.63 17.31 -7.80
CA HIS A 143 3.34 18.58 -7.98
C HIS A 143 2.60 19.53 -8.93
N SER A 144 2.10 19.02 -10.06
CA SER A 144 1.36 19.83 -11.02
C SER A 144 0.02 20.32 -10.45
N LEU A 145 -0.64 19.48 -9.67
CA LEU A 145 -1.90 19.80 -9.00
C LEU A 145 -1.72 20.93 -7.95
N ILE A 146 -0.66 20.84 -7.16
CA ILE A 146 -0.35 21.80 -6.09
C ILE A 146 0.05 23.16 -6.68
N LYS A 147 0.85 23.15 -7.75
CA LYS A 147 1.37 24.37 -8.38
C LYS A 147 0.29 25.19 -9.09
N ASN A 148 -0.77 24.56 -9.56
CA ASN A 148 -1.82 25.19 -10.37
C ASN A 148 -2.98 25.72 -9.50
N ARG A 149 -2.88 25.61 -8.17
CA ARG A 149 -3.85 26.11 -7.20
C ARG A 149 -3.26 27.19 -6.31
#